data_f1c3145627795abf6ccc032d8ceb36bb
#
_entry.id   f1c3145627795abf6ccc032d8ceb36bb
#
_cell.length_a   1.000
_cell.length_b   1.000
_cell.length_c   1.000
_cell.angle_alpha   90.00
_cell.angle_beta   90.00
_cell.angle_gamma   90.00
#
_symmetry.space_group_name_H-M   'P 1'
#
loop_
_entity.id
_entity.type
_entity.pdbx_description
1 polymer ?
#
loop_
_entity_poly.entity_id
_entity_poly.type
_entity_poly.pdbx_seq_one_letter_code
_entity_poly.pdbx_strand_id
1 'polypeptide(L)'
;MSVQKPQFYIGVAEYLESEKDSPVRHEYVDGQMYAMAGASDRHNRIALNLASRLNDHLNGGPCEVFIADMKVIVDPVVYYYPDVAVTCDPPGGDPYVRTQPHLIIEVVSPSTERIDRHEKLFAYRRVPSVQEYVLVLQDRMQVEVYRRQSEDEWSREIFVQPEEHIHFASVGFTLSVSDMYRNVRWSESATN
;
A
#
# COMPACT_ATOMS: atom_id res chain seq x y z
N MET A 1 3.65 -33.96 6.27
CA MET A 1 4.03 -33.78 4.85
C MET A 1 5.11 -32.72 4.82
N SER A 2 6.33 -33.07 4.38
CA SER A 2 7.42 -32.10 4.21
C SER A 2 7.13 -31.27 2.98
N VAL A 3 6.79 -29.99 3.15
CA VAL A 3 6.71 -29.04 2.04
C VAL A 3 8.14 -28.84 1.54
N GLN A 4 8.43 -29.30 0.31
CA GLN A 4 9.72 -29.03 -0.32
C GLN A 4 9.86 -27.52 -0.51
N LYS A 5 10.89 -26.92 0.09
CA LYS A 5 11.25 -25.53 -0.17
C LYS A 5 11.55 -25.36 -1.68
N PRO A 6 11.15 -24.25 -2.30
CA PRO A 6 11.46 -24.00 -3.70
C PRO A 6 12.97 -24.06 -3.94
N GLN A 7 13.39 -24.40 -5.17
CA GLN A 7 14.78 -24.63 -5.57
C GLN A 7 15.71 -23.41 -5.36
N PHE A 8 15.13 -22.20 -5.21
CA PHE A 8 15.80 -20.94 -4.90
C PHE A 8 15.06 -20.28 -3.72
N TYR A 9 15.47 -20.61 -2.51
CA TYR A 9 14.96 -20.01 -1.28
C TYR A 9 16.02 -19.03 -0.75
N ILE A 10 15.64 -17.74 -0.67
CA ILE A 10 16.47 -16.68 -0.12
C ILE A 10 16.05 -16.46 1.34
N GLY A 11 17.00 -16.48 2.26
CA GLY A 11 16.69 -16.19 3.67
C GLY A 11 16.40 -14.70 3.91
N VAL A 12 15.56 -14.39 4.93
CA VAL A 12 15.21 -13.01 5.27
C VAL A 12 16.45 -12.12 5.46
N ALA A 13 17.45 -12.61 6.18
CA ALA A 13 18.69 -11.84 6.42
C ALA A 13 19.44 -11.56 5.10
N GLU A 14 19.50 -12.51 4.20
CA GLU A 14 20.10 -12.36 2.87
C GLU A 14 19.30 -11.36 2.01
N TYR A 15 17.97 -11.46 2.02
CA TYR A 15 17.10 -10.50 1.36
C TYR A 15 17.35 -9.07 1.88
N LEU A 16 17.28 -8.86 3.20
CA LEU A 16 17.45 -7.55 3.79
C LEU A 16 18.84 -6.94 3.49
N GLU A 17 19.87 -7.76 3.44
CA GLU A 17 21.22 -7.28 3.09
C GLU A 17 21.33 -6.94 1.60
N SER A 18 20.83 -7.80 0.73
CA SER A 18 20.86 -7.57 -0.73
C SER A 18 20.03 -6.35 -1.15
N GLU A 19 18.94 -6.06 -0.42
CA GLU A 19 18.02 -4.97 -0.73
C GLU A 19 18.60 -3.59 -0.42
N LYS A 20 19.63 -3.49 0.45
CA LYS A 20 20.26 -2.20 0.81
C LYS A 20 20.84 -1.48 -0.41
N ASP A 21 21.57 -2.23 -1.22
CA ASP A 21 22.31 -1.70 -2.37
C ASP A 21 21.65 -2.02 -3.71
N SER A 22 20.44 -2.63 -3.68
CA SER A 22 19.73 -3.01 -4.89
C SER A 22 19.24 -1.79 -5.67
N PRO A 23 19.51 -1.70 -6.98
CA PRO A 23 19.00 -0.63 -7.83
C PRO A 23 17.50 -0.76 -8.11
N VAL A 24 16.91 -1.90 -7.79
CA VAL A 24 15.48 -2.22 -7.95
C VAL A 24 14.94 -2.75 -6.63
N ARG A 25 13.77 -2.27 -6.21
CA ARG A 25 13.11 -2.77 -5.00
C ARG A 25 12.44 -4.12 -5.26
N HIS A 26 12.51 -5.00 -4.26
CA HIS A 26 11.90 -6.31 -4.32
C HIS A 26 10.99 -6.53 -3.11
N GLU A 27 9.74 -6.86 -3.36
CA GLU A 27 8.89 -7.47 -2.34
C GLU A 27 9.39 -8.88 -2.03
N TYR A 28 9.21 -9.32 -0.79
CA TYR A 28 9.67 -10.63 -0.35
C TYR A 28 8.52 -11.40 0.29
N VAL A 29 8.30 -12.60 -0.18
CA VAL A 29 7.26 -13.51 0.33
C VAL A 29 7.81 -14.91 0.46
N ASP A 30 7.98 -15.38 1.70
CA ASP A 30 8.38 -16.74 2.05
C ASP A 30 9.55 -17.31 1.20
N GLY A 31 10.64 -16.54 1.12
CA GLY A 31 11.86 -16.97 0.42
C GLY A 31 11.90 -16.61 -1.06
N GLN A 32 10.92 -15.93 -1.59
CA GLN A 32 10.86 -15.46 -2.97
C GLN A 32 10.96 -13.94 -3.04
N MET A 33 11.75 -13.43 -3.98
CA MET A 33 11.87 -12.00 -4.27
C MET A 33 11.11 -11.66 -5.56
N TYR A 34 10.34 -10.58 -5.51
CA TYR A 34 9.54 -10.09 -6.64
C TYR A 34 9.95 -8.66 -6.95
N ALA A 35 10.61 -8.45 -8.09
CA ALA A 35 11.03 -7.13 -8.51
C ALA A 35 9.82 -6.21 -8.76
N MET A 36 9.87 -5.00 -8.23
CA MET A 36 8.85 -3.99 -8.46
C MET A 36 9.02 -3.39 -9.86
N ALA A 37 7.91 -3.28 -10.59
CA ALA A 37 7.87 -2.60 -11.88
C ALA A 37 7.79 -1.08 -11.70
N GLY A 38 8.19 -0.33 -12.72
CA GLY A 38 7.99 1.12 -12.75
C GLY A 38 6.51 1.50 -12.79
N ALA A 39 6.16 2.64 -12.20
CA ALA A 39 4.81 3.17 -12.13
C ALA A 39 4.46 4.03 -13.37
N SER A 40 3.19 4.01 -13.78
CA SER A 40 2.68 4.94 -14.79
C SER A 40 2.57 6.38 -14.23
N ASP A 41 2.41 7.37 -15.11
CA ASP A 41 2.15 8.76 -14.72
C ASP A 41 0.87 8.90 -13.88
N ARG A 42 -0.18 8.16 -14.21
CA ARG A 42 -1.44 8.12 -13.46
C ARG A 42 -1.24 7.54 -12.06
N HIS A 43 -0.60 6.40 -11.97
CA HIS A 43 -0.26 5.77 -10.70
C HIS A 43 0.52 6.73 -9.80
N ASN A 44 1.61 7.29 -10.34
CA ASN A 44 2.44 8.25 -9.60
C ASN A 44 1.66 9.50 -9.17
N ARG A 45 0.76 10.03 -10.05
CA ARG A 45 -0.07 11.18 -9.73
C ARG A 45 -1.06 10.91 -8.59
N ILE A 46 -1.70 9.75 -8.59
CA ILE A 46 -2.63 9.34 -7.54
C ILE A 46 -1.89 9.17 -6.21
N ALA A 47 -0.78 8.44 -6.20
CA ALA A 47 0.04 8.25 -5.00
C ALA A 47 0.51 9.58 -4.41
N LEU A 48 0.98 10.52 -5.25
CA LEU A 48 1.40 11.86 -4.85
C LEU A 48 0.24 12.67 -4.25
N ASN A 49 -0.95 12.64 -4.87
CA ASN A 49 -2.12 13.37 -4.36
C ASN A 49 -2.51 12.87 -2.96
N LEU A 50 -2.52 11.57 -2.75
CA LEU A 50 -2.82 10.95 -1.47
C LEU A 50 -1.76 11.26 -0.41
N ALA A 51 -0.50 10.98 -0.73
CA ALA A 51 0.61 11.18 0.21
C ALA A 51 0.75 12.63 0.65
N SER A 52 0.66 13.60 -0.28
CA SER A 52 0.78 15.02 0.07
C SER A 52 -0.35 15.48 0.99
N ARG A 53 -1.60 15.10 0.72
CA ARG A 53 -2.76 15.48 1.55
C ARG A 53 -2.72 14.85 2.94
N LEU A 54 -2.33 13.58 3.02
CA LEU A 54 -2.13 12.88 4.29
C LEU A 54 -1.00 13.53 5.10
N ASN A 55 0.13 13.82 4.45
CA ASN A 55 1.28 14.44 5.10
C ASN A 55 0.95 15.84 5.64
N ASP A 56 0.23 16.66 4.86
CA ASP A 56 -0.21 17.98 5.31
C ASP A 56 -1.15 17.89 6.53
N HIS A 57 -2.09 16.92 6.51
CA HIS A 57 -3.03 16.68 7.59
C HIS A 57 -2.36 16.20 8.88
N LEU A 58 -1.39 15.29 8.75
CA LEU A 58 -0.73 14.64 9.89
C LEU A 58 0.48 15.43 10.43
N ASN A 59 0.81 16.56 9.79
CA ASN A 59 1.95 17.38 10.19
C ASN A 59 1.84 17.87 11.63
N GLY A 60 2.90 17.65 12.40
CA GLY A 60 2.96 18.02 13.82
C GLY A 60 2.24 17.02 14.76
N GLY A 61 1.65 15.94 14.21
CA GLY A 61 1.07 14.82 14.96
C GLY A 61 2.09 13.69 15.21
N PRO A 62 1.64 12.61 15.83
CA PRO A 62 2.48 11.44 16.10
C PRO A 62 2.62 10.48 14.90
N CYS A 63 1.86 10.69 13.83
CA CYS A 63 1.82 9.80 12.68
C CYS A 63 2.64 10.35 11.53
N GLU A 64 3.32 9.47 10.81
CA GLU A 64 4.17 9.78 9.66
C GLU A 64 3.65 9.08 8.40
N VAL A 65 3.80 9.75 7.26
CA VAL A 65 3.43 9.23 5.94
C VAL A 65 4.67 8.77 5.19
N PHE A 66 4.65 7.57 4.66
CA PHE A 66 5.70 7.00 3.84
C PHE A 66 5.18 6.62 2.47
N ILE A 67 6.05 6.68 1.46
CA ILE A 67 5.73 6.34 0.08
C ILE A 67 6.71 5.30 -0.47
N ALA A 68 6.25 4.55 -1.44
CA ALA A 68 6.93 3.60 -2.34
C ALA A 68 8.17 2.88 -1.79
N ASP A 69 9.27 3.54 -1.46
CA ASP A 69 10.55 2.90 -1.06
C ASP A 69 10.62 2.53 0.43
N MET A 70 9.54 2.73 1.19
CA MET A 70 9.49 2.32 2.60
C MET A 70 8.95 0.91 2.74
N LYS A 71 9.79 0.05 3.28
CA LYS A 71 9.46 -1.36 3.54
C LYS A 71 8.51 -1.50 4.72
N VAL A 72 7.48 -2.31 4.57
CA VAL A 72 6.55 -2.70 5.63
C VAL A 72 6.69 -4.19 5.90
N ILE A 73 6.92 -4.55 7.16
CA ILE A 73 6.87 -5.95 7.61
C ILE A 73 5.41 -6.31 7.87
N VAL A 74 4.92 -7.31 7.17
CA VAL A 74 3.57 -7.85 7.35
C VAL A 74 3.60 -9.12 8.21
N ASP A 75 4.65 -9.91 8.03
CA ASP A 75 4.92 -11.16 8.75
C ASP A 75 6.45 -11.32 8.78
N PRO A 76 7.07 -12.07 9.70
CA PRO A 76 8.51 -12.28 9.73
C PRO A 76 9.15 -12.75 8.42
N VAL A 77 8.34 -13.29 7.51
CA VAL A 77 8.78 -13.76 6.18
C VAL A 77 8.05 -13.07 5.02
N VAL A 78 7.37 -11.93 5.27
CA VAL A 78 6.64 -11.16 4.25
C VAL A 78 6.93 -9.67 4.39
N TYR A 79 7.49 -9.08 3.33
CA TYR A 79 7.87 -7.66 3.24
C TYR A 79 7.30 -7.08 1.95
N TYR A 80 6.51 -6.01 2.09
CA TYR A 80 5.96 -5.26 0.97
C TYR A 80 6.43 -3.81 0.95
N TYR A 81 6.24 -3.15 -0.18
CA TYR A 81 6.45 -1.72 -0.38
C TYR A 81 5.14 -1.08 -0.83
N PRO A 82 4.25 -0.72 0.08
CA PRO A 82 2.99 -0.07 -0.29
C PRO A 82 3.24 1.29 -0.94
N ASP A 83 2.35 1.69 -1.85
CA ASP A 83 2.45 3.00 -2.50
C ASP A 83 2.35 4.15 -1.51
N VAL A 84 1.47 4.03 -0.49
CA VAL A 84 1.40 4.95 0.65
C VAL A 84 1.14 4.14 1.92
N ALA A 85 1.90 4.41 2.96
CA ALA A 85 1.68 3.89 4.31
C ALA A 85 1.66 5.01 5.34
N VAL A 86 0.78 4.90 6.33
CA VAL A 86 0.79 5.76 7.51
C VAL A 86 1.05 4.91 8.74
N THR A 87 2.08 5.29 9.50
CA THR A 87 2.39 4.68 10.81
C THR A 87 2.35 5.74 11.90
N CYS A 88 1.89 5.35 13.09
CA CYS A 88 1.87 6.23 14.26
C CYS A 88 2.80 5.70 15.36
N ASP A 89 3.78 4.91 14.99
CA ASP A 89 4.75 4.32 15.89
C ASP A 89 5.74 5.38 16.41
N PRO A 90 6.24 5.23 17.63
CA PRO A 90 7.33 6.07 18.10
C PRO A 90 8.58 5.85 17.22
N PRO A 91 9.37 6.91 16.99
CA PRO A 91 10.59 6.78 16.22
C PRO A 91 11.58 5.83 16.90
N GLY A 92 12.14 4.90 16.14
CA GLY A 92 13.12 3.92 16.62
C GLY A 92 13.20 2.70 15.71
N GLY A 93 14.27 1.92 15.83
CA GLY A 93 14.46 0.71 15.04
C GLY A 93 15.15 0.96 13.68
N ASP A 94 14.92 0.06 12.74
CA ASP A 94 15.52 0.14 11.40
C ASP A 94 14.89 1.32 10.61
N PRO A 95 15.67 2.29 10.12
CA PRO A 95 15.16 3.43 9.37
C PRO A 95 14.54 3.03 8.01
N TYR A 96 14.81 1.83 7.53
CA TYR A 96 14.33 1.33 6.23
C TYR A 96 13.07 0.45 6.33
N VAL A 97 12.53 0.29 7.53
CA VAL A 97 11.41 -0.65 7.77
C VAL A 97 10.38 -0.04 8.72
N ARG A 98 9.10 -0.32 8.47
CA ARG A 98 7.98 -0.03 9.38
C ARG A 98 7.25 -1.31 9.74
N THR A 99 6.80 -1.40 10.99
CA THR A 99 6.26 -2.63 11.57
C THR A 99 4.80 -2.53 11.98
N GLN A 100 4.28 -1.31 12.17
CA GLN A 100 2.93 -1.08 12.68
C GLN A 100 2.18 -0.02 11.85
N PRO A 101 1.95 -0.27 10.56
CA PRO A 101 1.17 0.64 9.75
C PRO A 101 -0.30 0.64 10.20
N HIS A 102 -0.95 1.82 10.18
CA HIS A 102 -2.36 1.99 10.50
C HIS A 102 -3.23 2.09 9.25
N LEU A 103 -2.71 2.75 8.23
CA LEU A 103 -3.35 2.90 6.92
C LEU A 103 -2.37 2.46 5.83
N ILE A 104 -2.82 1.59 4.95
CA ILE A 104 -2.11 1.16 3.75
C ILE A 104 -2.94 1.53 2.53
N ILE A 105 -2.31 2.12 1.52
CA ILE A 105 -2.95 2.45 0.24
C ILE A 105 -2.10 1.89 -0.88
N GLU A 106 -2.75 1.14 -1.78
CA GLU A 106 -2.16 0.65 -3.03
C GLU A 106 -2.88 1.28 -4.22
N VAL A 107 -2.12 1.80 -5.17
CA VAL A 107 -2.63 2.30 -6.45
C VAL A 107 -2.61 1.15 -7.44
N VAL A 108 -3.77 0.61 -7.71
CA VAL A 108 -3.93 -0.64 -8.45
C VAL A 108 -3.74 -0.44 -9.94
N SER A 109 -2.83 -1.21 -10.53
CA SER A 109 -2.68 -1.36 -11.96
C SER A 109 -3.32 -2.66 -12.47
N PRO A 110 -3.64 -2.77 -13.77
CA PRO A 110 -4.14 -4.04 -14.32
C PRO A 110 -3.21 -5.23 -14.09
N SER A 111 -1.91 -5.01 -13.97
CA SER A 111 -0.92 -6.06 -13.73
C SER A 111 -0.83 -6.48 -12.25
N THR A 112 -1.14 -5.60 -11.31
CA THR A 112 -1.05 -5.88 -9.86
C THR A 112 -2.40 -6.20 -9.22
N GLU A 113 -3.52 -5.95 -9.91
CA GLU A 113 -4.89 -6.03 -9.36
C GLU A 113 -5.16 -7.35 -8.62
N ARG A 114 -4.75 -8.48 -9.18
CA ARG A 114 -4.96 -9.79 -8.55
C ARG A 114 -4.19 -9.91 -7.23
N ILE A 115 -2.96 -9.42 -7.20
CA ILE A 115 -2.09 -9.49 -6.02
C ILE A 115 -2.63 -8.57 -4.92
N ASP A 116 -2.95 -7.32 -5.28
CA ASP A 116 -3.43 -6.30 -4.32
C ASP A 116 -4.79 -6.68 -3.73
N ARG A 117 -5.71 -7.24 -4.56
CA ARG A 117 -7.05 -7.63 -4.12
C ARG A 117 -7.12 -8.90 -3.29
N HIS A 118 -6.13 -9.78 -3.42
CA HIS A 118 -6.17 -11.09 -2.76
C HIS A 118 -4.98 -11.29 -1.82
N GLU A 119 -3.78 -11.37 -2.35
CA GLU A 119 -2.60 -11.74 -1.57
C GLU A 119 -2.24 -10.66 -0.53
N LYS A 120 -2.10 -9.40 -0.97
CA LYS A 120 -1.79 -8.28 -0.06
C LYS A 120 -2.93 -7.96 0.90
N LEU A 121 -4.20 -7.96 0.42
CA LEU A 121 -5.35 -7.77 1.29
C LEU A 121 -5.38 -8.80 2.42
N PHE A 122 -5.19 -10.08 2.09
CA PHE A 122 -5.15 -11.15 3.09
C PHE A 122 -3.97 -10.96 4.06
N ALA A 123 -2.80 -10.60 3.54
CA ALA A 123 -1.61 -10.39 4.34
C ALA A 123 -1.76 -9.19 5.30
N TYR A 124 -2.18 -8.02 4.80
CA TYR A 124 -2.37 -6.82 5.63
C TYR A 124 -3.48 -6.97 6.69
N ARG A 125 -4.53 -7.74 6.40
CA ARG A 125 -5.57 -8.04 7.40
C ARG A 125 -5.05 -8.78 8.63
N ARG A 126 -3.95 -9.51 8.51
CA ARG A 126 -3.29 -10.23 9.61
C ARG A 126 -2.39 -9.34 10.47
N VAL A 127 -2.06 -8.13 10.02
CA VAL A 127 -1.29 -7.15 10.78
C VAL A 127 -2.23 -6.44 11.76
N PRO A 128 -2.07 -6.61 13.08
CA PRO A 128 -3.05 -6.08 14.07
C PRO A 128 -3.17 -4.55 14.04
N SER A 129 -2.08 -3.83 13.71
CA SER A 129 -2.08 -2.37 13.64
C SER A 129 -2.83 -1.81 12.43
N VAL A 130 -2.95 -2.57 11.33
CA VAL A 130 -3.66 -2.11 10.12
C VAL A 130 -5.15 -2.02 10.42
N GLN A 131 -5.68 -0.80 10.32
CA GLN A 131 -7.08 -0.48 10.51
C GLN A 131 -7.81 -0.30 9.19
N GLU A 132 -7.09 0.19 8.17
CA GLU A 132 -7.66 0.43 6.84
C GLU A 132 -6.66 0.00 5.76
N TYR A 133 -7.20 -0.70 4.75
CA TYR A 133 -6.50 -1.04 3.51
C TYR A 133 -7.30 -0.49 2.34
N VAL A 134 -6.66 0.29 1.48
CA VAL A 134 -7.33 1.07 0.43
C VAL A 134 -6.74 0.72 -0.92
N LEU A 135 -7.61 0.43 -1.87
CA LEU A 135 -7.26 0.21 -3.28
C LEU A 135 -7.78 1.37 -4.11
N VAL A 136 -6.89 2.05 -4.82
CA VAL A 136 -7.21 3.19 -5.69
C VAL A 136 -6.87 2.80 -7.12
N LEU A 137 -7.89 2.66 -7.98
CA LEU A 137 -7.67 2.18 -9.34
C LEU A 137 -7.11 3.28 -10.24
N GLN A 138 -6.04 3.00 -10.99
CA GLN A 138 -5.42 4.00 -11.86
C GLN A 138 -6.08 4.15 -13.24
N ASP A 139 -6.96 3.23 -13.63
CA ASP A 139 -7.60 3.20 -14.94
C ASP A 139 -9.00 3.82 -14.96
N ARG A 140 -9.60 4.03 -13.80
CA ARG A 140 -10.90 4.66 -13.59
C ARG A 140 -11.03 5.23 -12.19
N MET A 141 -11.97 6.17 -12.00
CA MET A 141 -12.32 6.65 -10.67
C MET A 141 -13.06 5.55 -9.90
N GLN A 142 -12.32 4.82 -9.09
CA GLN A 142 -12.86 3.84 -8.16
C GLN A 142 -11.89 3.67 -7.00
N VAL A 143 -12.41 3.80 -5.80
CA VAL A 143 -11.68 3.59 -4.56
C VAL A 143 -12.42 2.52 -3.75
N GLU A 144 -11.69 1.55 -3.25
CA GLU A 144 -12.21 0.50 -2.38
C GLU A 144 -11.54 0.61 -1.03
N VAL A 145 -12.33 0.72 0.01
CA VAL A 145 -11.85 0.86 1.38
C VAL A 145 -12.26 -0.36 2.17
N TYR A 146 -11.27 -1.09 2.63
CA TYR A 146 -11.44 -2.20 3.57
C TYR A 146 -11.12 -1.67 4.96
N ARG A 147 -12.06 -1.81 5.91
CA ARG A 147 -11.92 -1.34 7.31
C ARG A 147 -12.07 -2.48 8.29
N ARG A 148 -11.17 -2.54 9.24
CA ARG A 148 -11.25 -3.48 10.36
C ARG A 148 -12.42 -3.09 11.27
N GLN A 149 -13.34 -4.02 11.49
CA GLN A 149 -14.44 -3.88 12.45
C GLN A 149 -14.13 -4.60 13.77
N SER A 150 -13.45 -5.75 13.66
CA SER A 150 -12.95 -6.52 14.78
C SER A 150 -11.68 -7.28 14.35
N GLU A 151 -11.16 -8.17 15.18
CA GLU A 151 -9.97 -8.97 14.85
C GLU A 151 -10.13 -9.73 13.53
N ASP A 152 -11.29 -10.34 13.28
CA ASP A 152 -11.55 -11.19 12.13
C ASP A 152 -12.50 -10.57 11.09
N GLU A 153 -13.18 -9.47 11.44
CA GLU A 153 -14.21 -8.88 10.59
C GLU A 153 -13.74 -7.58 9.93
N TRP A 154 -13.97 -7.50 8.61
CA TRP A 154 -13.66 -6.35 7.79
C TRP A 154 -14.85 -5.97 6.93
N SER A 155 -15.22 -4.71 6.93
CA SER A 155 -16.16 -4.15 5.95
C SER A 155 -15.44 -3.76 4.66
N ARG A 156 -16.21 -3.65 3.58
CA ARG A 156 -15.75 -3.11 2.30
C ARG A 156 -16.74 -2.08 1.80
N GLU A 157 -16.23 -0.93 1.38
CA GLU A 157 -17.00 0.11 0.70
C GLU A 157 -16.35 0.47 -0.62
N ILE A 158 -17.15 0.87 -1.60
CA ILE A 158 -16.66 1.27 -2.94
C ILE A 158 -17.21 2.66 -3.23
N PHE A 159 -16.32 3.55 -3.67
CA PHE A 159 -16.61 4.94 -4.02
C PHE A 159 -16.25 5.14 -5.49
N VAL A 160 -17.19 5.69 -6.27
CA VAL A 160 -17.03 5.88 -7.72
C VAL A 160 -17.43 7.28 -8.21
N GLN A 161 -18.11 8.07 -7.36
CA GLN A 161 -18.54 9.41 -7.74
C GLN A 161 -17.50 10.45 -7.29
N PRO A 162 -17.16 11.43 -8.13
CA PRO A 162 -16.15 12.44 -7.80
C PRO A 162 -16.42 13.21 -6.49
N GLU A 163 -17.68 13.42 -6.16
CA GLU A 163 -18.14 14.19 -5.00
C GLU A 163 -18.18 13.39 -3.71
N GLU A 164 -18.06 12.06 -3.79
CA GLU A 164 -18.02 11.22 -2.60
C GLU A 164 -16.79 11.52 -1.76
N HIS A 165 -16.97 11.50 -0.46
CA HIS A 165 -15.93 11.75 0.51
C HIS A 165 -15.62 10.47 1.26
N ILE A 166 -14.34 10.14 1.35
CA ILE A 166 -13.84 8.97 2.07
C ILE A 166 -13.24 9.47 3.37
N HIS A 167 -13.78 8.98 4.47
CA HIS A 167 -13.23 9.22 5.79
C HIS A 167 -12.29 8.07 6.18
N PHE A 168 -11.00 8.37 6.31
CA PHE A 168 -9.98 7.46 6.84
C PHE A 168 -9.98 7.59 8.36
N ALA A 169 -10.76 6.73 9.00
CA ALA A 169 -10.99 6.78 10.46
C ALA A 169 -9.71 6.54 11.26
N SER A 170 -8.80 5.70 10.76
CA SER A 170 -7.52 5.37 11.38
C SER A 170 -6.61 6.58 11.62
N VAL A 171 -6.79 7.64 10.82
CA VAL A 171 -5.97 8.85 10.84
C VAL A 171 -6.81 10.15 10.95
N GLY A 172 -8.13 10.03 11.11
CA GLY A 172 -9.05 11.17 11.26
C GLY A 172 -9.08 12.12 10.06
N PHE A 173 -8.88 11.61 8.84
CA PHE A 173 -8.75 12.39 7.62
C PHE A 173 -9.90 12.13 6.66
N THR A 174 -10.36 13.15 5.96
CA THR A 174 -11.41 13.03 4.94
C THR A 174 -10.93 13.65 3.63
N LEU A 175 -11.11 12.92 2.52
CA LEU A 175 -10.71 13.36 1.19
C LEU A 175 -11.78 12.97 0.17
N SER A 176 -12.07 13.87 -0.80
CA SER A 176 -12.97 13.53 -1.89
C SER A 176 -12.29 12.61 -2.93
N VAL A 177 -13.10 11.80 -3.61
CA VAL A 177 -12.60 10.99 -4.72
C VAL A 177 -11.95 11.88 -5.79
N SER A 178 -12.57 13.02 -6.13
CA SER A 178 -12.02 13.97 -7.11
C SER A 178 -10.64 14.53 -6.72
N ASP A 179 -10.38 14.75 -5.44
CA ASP A 179 -9.06 15.21 -4.98
C ASP A 179 -7.99 14.11 -5.11
N MET A 180 -8.33 12.85 -4.90
CA MET A 180 -7.40 11.72 -5.11
C MET A 180 -6.95 11.63 -6.57
N TYR A 181 -7.89 11.87 -7.51
CA TYR A 181 -7.63 11.81 -8.94
C TYR A 181 -7.32 13.17 -9.57
N ARG A 182 -7.00 14.16 -8.76
CA ARG A 182 -6.70 15.51 -9.24
C ARG A 182 -5.52 15.53 -10.22
N ASN A 183 -5.73 16.14 -11.39
CA ASN A 183 -4.76 16.21 -12.48
C ASN A 183 -4.34 14.85 -13.07
N VAL A 184 -5.09 13.78 -12.81
CA VAL A 184 -4.93 12.52 -13.53
C VAL A 184 -5.47 12.70 -14.95
N ARG A 185 -4.65 12.35 -15.94
CA ARG A 185 -5.04 12.42 -17.34
C ARG A 185 -5.59 11.06 -17.77
N TRP A 186 -6.88 11.02 -18.06
CA TRP A 186 -7.49 9.84 -18.63
C TRP A 186 -7.13 9.79 -20.13
N SER A 187 -6.64 8.66 -20.64
CA SER A 187 -6.51 8.48 -22.09
C SER A 187 -7.93 8.58 -22.68
N GLU A 188 -8.14 9.49 -23.63
CA GLU A 188 -9.33 9.45 -24.47
C GLU A 188 -9.39 8.05 -25.08
N SER A 189 -10.49 7.34 -24.84
CA SER A 189 -10.76 6.10 -25.55
C SER A 189 -10.73 6.45 -27.02
N ALA A 190 -9.78 5.88 -27.78
CA ALA A 190 -9.75 6.03 -29.22
C ALA A 190 -11.14 5.60 -29.72
N THR A 191 -11.98 6.59 -30.02
CA THR A 191 -13.25 6.38 -30.72
C THR A 191 -12.87 5.97 -32.12
N ASN A 192 -12.86 4.67 -32.38
CA ASN A 192 -12.89 4.10 -33.72
C ASN A 192 -14.31 3.78 -34.11
#